data_62ab56796ab5f12225d9431d9e4af76c
#
_entry.id   62ab56796ab5f12225d9431d9e4af76c
#
_cell.length_a   1.000
_cell.length_b   1.000
_cell.length_c   1.000
_cell.angle_alpha   90.00
_cell.angle_beta   90.00
_cell.angle_gamma   90.00
#
_symmetry.space_group_name_H-M   'P 1'
#
loop_
_entity.id
_entity.type
_entity.pdbx_description
1 polymer ?
#
loop_
_entity_poly.entity_id
_entity_poly.type
_entity_poly.pdbx_seq_one_letter_code
_entity_poly.pdbx_strand_id
1 'polypeptide(L)'
;GLAHKLDQIFDGLKRRYQRALHGTLHTRPVVLVFAVIVMCLIPVLLKFTKSELAPEEDQGIIFMIANAPQPTNLEYLNKYTDEFVTIFKEFPEYYSSFQINGFNGVQSGIGGFLMTPWNERERTQMEILPEVQGRLSQIAGLQIFGFNLPSLPGTGEGLPFQFVINTPNDYQSLLQVAERVKQRAVESGKFAFLDV
;
A
#
# COMPACT_ATOMS: atom_id res chain seq x y z
N GLY A 1 -50.28 -34.02 -2.62
CA GLY A 1 -48.90 -34.46 -2.56
C GLY A 1 -47.92 -33.33 -2.80
N LEU A 2 -46.61 -33.61 -2.67
CA LEU A 2 -45.51 -32.66 -2.86
C LEU A 2 -45.53 -31.97 -4.23
N ALA A 3 -45.91 -32.69 -5.29
CA ALA A 3 -46.03 -32.14 -6.64
C ALA A 3 -47.02 -30.99 -6.72
N HIS A 4 -48.20 -31.15 -6.10
CA HIS A 4 -49.25 -30.11 -6.11
C HIS A 4 -48.83 -28.82 -5.35
N LYS A 5 -48.04 -28.95 -4.30
CA LYS A 5 -47.47 -27.78 -3.60
C LYS A 5 -46.40 -27.07 -4.44
N LEU A 6 -45.57 -27.81 -5.15
CA LEU A 6 -44.61 -27.26 -6.08
C LEU A 6 -45.26 -26.50 -7.23
N ASP A 7 -46.31 -27.09 -7.84
CA ASP A 7 -47.11 -26.42 -8.89
C ASP A 7 -47.72 -25.11 -8.43
N GLN A 8 -48.28 -25.08 -7.20
CA GLN A 8 -48.81 -23.84 -6.64
C GLN A 8 -47.79 -22.76 -6.41
N ILE A 9 -46.57 -23.15 -5.98
CA ILE A 9 -45.44 -22.22 -5.80
C ILE A 9 -45.00 -21.66 -7.16
N PHE A 10 -44.85 -22.53 -8.15
CA PHE A 10 -44.48 -22.13 -9.51
C PHE A 10 -45.54 -21.22 -10.15
N ASP A 11 -46.81 -21.50 -10.00
CA ASP A 11 -47.88 -20.65 -10.50
C ASP A 11 -47.94 -19.31 -9.76
N GLY A 12 -47.64 -19.29 -8.48
CA GLY A 12 -47.50 -18.06 -7.70
C GLY A 12 -46.32 -17.19 -8.19
N LEU A 13 -45.17 -17.81 -8.43
CA LEU A 13 -43.98 -17.13 -8.95
C LEU A 13 -44.24 -16.60 -10.37
N LYS A 14 -44.80 -17.43 -11.26
CA LYS A 14 -45.19 -17.04 -12.62
C LYS A 14 -46.11 -15.83 -12.65
N ARG A 15 -47.18 -15.80 -11.80
CA ARG A 15 -48.11 -14.68 -11.69
C ARG A 15 -47.44 -13.42 -11.16
N ARG A 16 -46.47 -13.53 -10.22
CA ARG A 16 -45.69 -12.38 -9.74
C ARG A 16 -44.79 -11.84 -10.84
N TYR A 17 -44.09 -12.70 -11.53
CA TYR A 17 -43.24 -12.34 -12.66
C TYR A 17 -44.02 -11.65 -13.78
N GLN A 18 -45.17 -12.20 -14.21
CA GLN A 18 -46.03 -11.62 -15.22
C GLN A 18 -46.55 -10.22 -14.83
N ARG A 19 -46.93 -10.01 -13.55
CA ARG A 19 -47.34 -8.68 -13.07
C ARG A 19 -46.21 -7.68 -13.06
N ALA A 20 -45.01 -8.08 -12.62
CA ALA A 20 -43.83 -7.22 -12.65
C ALA A 20 -43.45 -6.85 -14.10
N LEU A 21 -43.45 -7.83 -14.99
CA LEU A 21 -43.17 -7.63 -16.42
C LEU A 21 -44.20 -6.69 -17.09
N HIS A 22 -45.47 -6.87 -16.82
CA HIS A 22 -46.55 -6.00 -17.35
C HIS A 22 -46.41 -4.58 -16.82
N GLY A 23 -46.10 -4.40 -15.52
CA GLY A 23 -45.83 -3.09 -14.93
C GLY A 23 -44.63 -2.39 -15.60
N THR A 24 -43.54 -3.12 -15.81
CA THR A 24 -42.34 -2.58 -16.47
C THR A 24 -42.59 -2.20 -17.93
N LEU A 25 -43.38 -2.97 -18.67
CA LEU A 25 -43.77 -2.67 -20.04
C LEU A 25 -44.65 -1.42 -20.18
N HIS A 26 -45.48 -1.12 -19.19
CA HIS A 26 -46.32 0.07 -19.15
C HIS A 26 -45.53 1.35 -18.80
N THR A 27 -44.41 1.18 -18.06
CA THR A 27 -43.55 2.29 -17.65
C THR A 27 -42.24 2.38 -18.47
N ARG A 28 -42.29 1.97 -19.76
CA ARG A 28 -41.13 1.97 -20.67
C ARG A 28 -40.29 3.24 -20.63
N PRO A 29 -40.83 4.47 -20.68
CA PRO A 29 -40.03 5.67 -20.64
C PRO A 29 -39.26 5.84 -19.31
N VAL A 30 -39.90 5.46 -18.18
CA VAL A 30 -39.23 5.53 -16.86
C VAL A 30 -38.07 4.56 -16.77
N VAL A 31 -38.26 3.31 -17.24
CA VAL A 31 -37.18 2.31 -17.30
C VAL A 31 -36.06 2.77 -18.20
N LEU A 32 -36.37 3.38 -19.32
CA LEU A 32 -35.34 3.89 -20.26
C LEU A 32 -34.54 5.04 -19.63
N VAL A 33 -35.21 5.99 -19.00
CA VAL A 33 -34.55 7.11 -18.29
C VAL A 33 -33.64 6.54 -17.17
N PHE A 34 -34.14 5.58 -16.39
CA PHE A 34 -33.32 4.95 -15.36
C PHE A 34 -32.09 4.23 -15.95
N ALA A 35 -32.27 3.51 -17.04
CA ALA A 35 -31.15 2.85 -17.73
C ALA A 35 -30.11 3.84 -18.23
N VAL A 36 -30.54 4.98 -18.80
CA VAL A 36 -29.63 6.06 -19.23
C VAL A 36 -28.88 6.66 -18.05
N ILE A 37 -29.55 6.90 -16.91
CA ILE A 37 -28.92 7.40 -15.69
C ILE A 37 -27.84 6.44 -15.22
N VAL A 38 -28.15 5.15 -15.11
CA VAL A 38 -27.18 4.13 -14.71
C VAL A 38 -26.00 4.07 -15.69
N MET A 39 -26.28 4.12 -17.00
CA MET A 39 -25.22 4.12 -18.03
C MET A 39 -24.31 5.35 -17.93
N CYS A 40 -24.86 6.52 -17.60
CA CYS A 40 -24.06 7.74 -17.39
C CYS A 40 -23.28 7.71 -16.06
N LEU A 41 -23.76 7.02 -15.03
CA LEU A 41 -23.04 6.87 -13.76
C LEU A 41 -21.81 6.00 -13.86
N ILE A 42 -21.79 4.99 -14.74
CA ILE A 42 -20.65 4.07 -14.91
C ILE A 42 -19.34 4.82 -15.21
N PRO A 43 -19.23 5.65 -16.24
CA PRO A 43 -17.99 6.37 -16.52
C PRO A 43 -17.61 7.36 -15.40
N VAL A 44 -18.59 7.93 -14.71
CA VAL A 44 -18.33 8.81 -13.57
C VAL A 44 -17.69 7.99 -12.43
N LEU A 45 -18.27 6.85 -12.08
CA LEU A 45 -17.70 5.97 -11.05
C LEU A 45 -16.29 5.49 -11.44
N LEU A 46 -16.09 5.04 -12.67
CA LEU A 46 -14.76 4.61 -13.15
C LEU A 46 -13.70 5.71 -13.05
N LYS A 47 -14.10 6.97 -13.27
CA LYS A 47 -13.17 8.11 -13.17
C LYS A 47 -12.79 8.43 -11.72
N PHE A 48 -13.71 8.25 -10.78
CA PHE A 48 -13.51 8.59 -9.36
C PHE A 48 -13.05 7.39 -8.52
N THR A 49 -13.19 6.16 -9.03
CA THR A 49 -12.69 4.98 -8.35
C THR A 49 -11.18 4.89 -8.55
N LYS A 50 -10.44 4.76 -7.46
CA LYS A 50 -9.00 4.53 -7.51
C LYS A 50 -8.72 3.20 -8.19
N SER A 51 -7.73 3.20 -9.11
CA SER A 51 -7.27 1.99 -9.79
C SER A 51 -6.24 1.29 -8.92
N GLU A 52 -6.68 0.61 -7.90
CA GLU A 52 -5.87 -0.15 -6.95
C GLU A 52 -6.24 -1.63 -7.04
N LEU A 53 -5.24 -2.52 -6.95
CA LEU A 53 -5.48 -3.98 -6.90
C LEU A 53 -6.14 -4.40 -5.59
N ALA A 54 -5.76 -3.74 -4.49
CA ALA A 54 -6.38 -3.84 -3.18
C ALA A 54 -6.16 -2.53 -2.41
N PRO A 55 -7.12 -2.08 -1.59
CA PRO A 55 -6.90 -0.95 -0.70
C PRO A 55 -5.80 -1.28 0.31
N GLU A 56 -5.06 -0.25 0.73
CA GLU A 56 -4.09 -0.40 1.82
C GLU A 56 -4.81 -0.80 3.11
N GLU A 57 -4.31 -1.86 3.74
CA GLU A 57 -4.84 -2.37 5.00
C GLU A 57 -3.98 -1.91 6.17
N ASP A 58 -4.65 -1.61 7.29
CA ASP A 58 -3.98 -1.35 8.54
C ASP A 58 -3.56 -2.67 9.21
N GLN A 59 -2.33 -3.09 8.94
CA GLN A 59 -1.75 -4.33 9.48
C GLN A 59 -1.13 -4.14 10.86
N GLY A 60 -1.11 -2.90 11.38
CA GLY A 60 -0.53 -2.57 12.68
C GLY A 60 0.99 -2.66 12.72
N ILE A 61 1.65 -2.61 11.55
CA ILE A 61 3.10 -2.64 11.45
C ILE A 61 3.59 -1.69 10.35
N ILE A 62 4.56 -0.86 10.69
CA ILE A 62 5.28 -0.01 9.76
C ILE A 62 6.68 -0.59 9.59
N PHE A 63 7.03 -0.98 8.37
CA PHE A 63 8.38 -1.40 8.04
C PHE A 63 9.27 -0.21 7.71
N MET A 64 10.56 -0.37 7.94
CA MET A 64 11.55 0.65 7.58
C MET A 64 12.83 0.01 7.08
N ILE A 65 13.43 0.64 6.10
CA ILE A 65 14.76 0.34 5.60
C ILE A 65 15.67 1.47 6.03
N ALA A 66 16.80 1.11 6.60
CA ALA A 66 17.83 2.05 7.03
C ALA A 66 19.12 1.76 6.27
N ASN A 67 19.65 2.75 5.55
CA ASN A 67 20.89 2.65 4.81
C ASN A 67 21.93 3.65 5.35
N ALA A 68 23.09 3.14 5.70
CA ALA A 68 24.24 3.94 6.10
C ALA A 68 25.08 4.35 4.88
N PRO A 69 25.75 5.50 4.92
CA PRO A 69 26.67 5.92 3.86
C PRO A 69 27.87 4.98 3.78
N GLN A 70 28.41 4.81 2.59
CA GLN A 70 29.65 4.03 2.38
C GLN A 70 30.89 4.93 2.49
N PRO A 71 32.01 4.43 3.05
CA PRO A 71 32.17 3.12 3.71
C PRO A 71 31.62 3.10 5.13
N THR A 72 30.97 2.03 5.52
CA THR A 72 30.43 1.85 6.86
C THR A 72 30.66 0.42 7.37
N ASN A 73 30.47 0.23 8.67
CA ASN A 73 30.50 -1.07 9.33
C ASN A 73 29.23 -1.30 10.14
N LEU A 74 29.04 -2.53 10.61
CA LEU A 74 27.85 -2.91 11.37
C LEU A 74 27.73 -2.17 12.71
N GLU A 75 28.85 -1.82 13.33
CA GLU A 75 28.86 -1.06 14.59
C GLU A 75 28.29 0.36 14.39
N TYR A 76 28.64 1.02 13.30
CA TYR A 76 28.06 2.30 12.91
C TYR A 76 26.55 2.18 12.73
N LEU A 77 26.10 1.18 11.98
CA LEU A 77 24.68 0.95 11.74
C LEU A 77 23.91 0.70 13.06
N ASN A 78 24.45 -0.17 13.93
CA ASN A 78 23.87 -0.45 15.24
C ASN A 78 23.71 0.80 16.09
N LYS A 79 24.74 1.64 16.16
CA LYS A 79 24.73 2.87 16.95
C LYS A 79 23.52 3.76 16.61
N TYR A 80 23.22 3.93 15.33
CA TYR A 80 22.13 4.81 14.92
C TYR A 80 20.75 4.12 14.94
N THR A 81 20.71 2.81 14.71
CA THR A 81 19.44 2.08 14.79
C THR A 81 18.97 1.86 16.22
N ASP A 82 19.86 1.91 17.21
CA ASP A 82 19.48 1.88 18.63
C ASP A 82 18.62 3.10 19.03
N GLU A 83 18.74 4.23 18.31
CA GLU A 83 17.91 5.40 18.51
C GLU A 83 16.44 5.19 18.11
N PHE A 84 16.16 4.22 17.21
CA PHE A 84 14.80 3.94 16.74
C PHE A 84 13.85 3.61 17.88
N VAL A 85 14.27 2.75 18.79
CA VAL A 85 13.44 2.35 19.94
C VAL A 85 13.08 3.54 20.82
N THR A 86 13.99 4.50 20.96
CA THR A 86 13.74 5.70 21.75
C THR A 86 12.68 6.58 21.08
N ILE A 87 12.78 6.76 19.75
CA ILE A 87 11.79 7.49 18.95
C ILE A 87 10.43 6.78 18.97
N PHE A 88 10.41 5.45 18.82
CA PHE A 88 9.16 4.69 18.80
C PHE A 88 8.38 4.78 20.11
N LYS A 89 9.07 4.81 21.23
CA LYS A 89 8.44 4.96 22.57
C LYS A 89 7.78 6.32 22.80
N GLU A 90 8.02 7.30 21.95
CA GLU A 90 7.30 8.58 21.99
C GLU A 90 5.86 8.48 21.47
N PHE A 91 5.56 7.40 20.71
CA PHE A 91 4.23 7.18 20.15
C PHE A 91 3.37 6.33 21.08
N PRO A 92 2.18 6.78 21.47
CA PRO A 92 1.29 6.00 22.35
C PRO A 92 0.85 4.65 21.76
N GLU A 93 0.86 4.54 20.43
CA GLU A 93 0.51 3.32 19.70
C GLU A 93 1.65 2.30 19.62
N TYR A 94 2.82 2.60 20.17
CA TYR A 94 3.96 1.69 20.18
C TYR A 94 3.70 0.49 21.06
N TYR A 95 3.79 -0.71 20.49
CA TYR A 95 3.72 -1.96 21.21
C TYR A 95 5.10 -2.63 21.32
N SER A 96 5.76 -2.81 20.18
CA SER A 96 7.06 -3.49 20.10
C SER A 96 7.79 -3.06 18.83
N SER A 97 9.05 -3.42 18.71
CA SER A 97 9.84 -3.21 17.50
C SER A 97 10.86 -4.33 17.33
N PHE A 98 11.30 -4.51 16.11
CA PHE A 98 12.45 -5.33 15.78
C PHE A 98 13.39 -4.57 14.85
N GLN A 99 14.67 -4.96 14.86
CA GLN A 99 15.68 -4.43 13.99
C GLN A 99 16.64 -5.55 13.57
N ILE A 100 16.89 -5.68 12.27
CA ILE A 100 17.82 -6.64 11.68
C ILE A 100 18.84 -5.83 10.89
N ASN A 101 20.05 -5.71 11.42
CA ASN A 101 21.14 -5.00 10.79
C ASN A 101 22.00 -5.97 9.98
N GLY A 102 22.49 -5.53 8.82
CA GLY A 102 23.28 -6.37 7.91
C GLY A 102 22.43 -7.25 6.99
N PHE A 103 21.12 -6.98 6.86
CA PHE A 103 20.19 -7.82 6.08
C PHE A 103 20.56 -7.90 4.59
N ASN A 104 20.94 -6.78 3.99
CA ASN A 104 21.35 -6.70 2.57
C ASN A 104 22.73 -6.02 2.43
N GLY A 105 23.68 -6.47 3.23
CA GLY A 105 25.01 -5.86 3.34
C GLY A 105 25.17 -5.07 4.66
N VAL A 106 26.43 -4.88 5.07
CA VAL A 106 26.78 -4.28 6.37
C VAL A 106 26.28 -2.85 6.55
N GLN A 107 25.93 -2.17 5.46
CA GLN A 107 25.39 -0.81 5.46
C GLN A 107 23.87 -0.75 5.54
N SER A 108 23.15 -1.87 5.41
CA SER A 108 21.71 -1.90 5.33
C SER A 108 21.07 -2.63 6.51
N GLY A 109 19.97 -2.08 7.02
CA GLY A 109 19.14 -2.69 8.05
C GLY A 109 17.67 -2.60 7.69
N ILE A 110 16.90 -3.56 8.18
CA ILE A 110 15.44 -3.54 8.12
C ILE A 110 14.89 -3.55 9.54
N GLY A 111 13.87 -2.75 9.79
CA GLY A 111 13.21 -2.67 11.08
C GLY A 111 11.70 -2.67 10.94
N GLY A 112 11.03 -2.87 12.06
CA GLY A 112 9.58 -2.78 12.15
C GLY A 112 9.14 -2.08 13.44
N PHE A 113 8.22 -1.14 13.28
CA PHE A 113 7.46 -0.51 14.35
C PHE A 113 6.12 -1.23 14.43
N LEU A 114 5.94 -2.05 15.47
CA LEU A 114 4.69 -2.76 15.74
C LEU A 114 3.80 -1.91 16.64
N MET A 115 2.56 -1.78 16.23
CA MET A 115 1.55 -0.97 16.91
C MET A 115 0.69 -1.83 17.82
N THR A 116 0.08 -1.18 18.82
CA THR A 116 -0.99 -1.78 19.62
C THR A 116 -2.13 -2.25 18.72
N PRO A 117 -2.93 -3.26 19.12
CA PRO A 117 -4.09 -3.71 18.35
C PRO A 117 -5.02 -2.55 17.99
N TRP A 118 -5.62 -2.62 16.81
CA TRP A 118 -6.45 -1.54 16.26
C TRP A 118 -7.67 -1.17 17.12
N ASN A 119 -8.14 -2.06 17.98
CA ASN A 119 -9.20 -1.80 18.97
C ASN A 119 -8.70 -1.04 20.22
N GLU A 120 -7.40 -0.87 20.38
CA GLU A 120 -6.75 -0.19 21.52
C GLU A 120 -6.07 1.12 21.11
N ARG A 121 -6.18 1.52 19.83
CA ARG A 121 -5.61 2.75 19.29
C ARG A 121 -6.63 3.53 18.49
N GLU A 122 -6.46 4.85 18.44
CA GLU A 122 -7.36 5.75 17.70
C GLU A 122 -6.86 6.04 16.28
N ARG A 123 -5.53 6.01 16.08
CA ARG A 123 -4.90 6.36 14.80
C ARG A 123 -4.49 5.12 14.00
N THR A 124 -4.65 5.23 12.70
CA THR A 124 -4.24 4.19 11.74
C THR A 124 -2.74 4.23 11.47
N GLN A 125 -2.18 3.12 10.98
CA GLN A 125 -0.76 3.12 10.56
C GLN A 125 -0.46 4.12 9.44
N MET A 126 -1.44 4.44 8.58
CA MET A 126 -1.30 5.43 7.51
C MET A 126 -1.16 6.86 8.06
N GLU A 127 -1.83 7.16 9.16
CA GLU A 127 -1.73 8.47 9.84
C GLU A 127 -0.42 8.61 10.62
N ILE A 128 0.07 7.52 11.19
CA ILE A 128 1.28 7.51 12.02
C ILE A 128 2.56 7.46 11.16
N LEU A 129 2.55 6.78 10.02
CA LEU A 129 3.71 6.61 9.14
C LEU A 129 4.41 7.96 8.81
N PRO A 130 3.72 9.04 8.41
CA PRO A 130 4.38 10.31 8.12
C PRO A 130 5.06 10.93 9.35
N GLU A 131 4.48 10.78 10.54
CA GLU A 131 5.07 11.30 11.78
C GLU A 131 6.31 10.50 12.18
N VAL A 132 6.24 9.17 12.13
CA VAL A 132 7.39 8.28 12.38
C VAL A 132 8.50 8.59 11.37
N GLN A 133 8.18 8.72 10.08
CA GLN A 133 9.13 9.09 9.04
C GLN A 133 9.78 10.44 9.33
N GLY A 134 9.01 11.44 9.75
CA GLY A 134 9.50 12.76 10.11
C GLY A 134 10.47 12.75 11.29
N ARG A 135 10.23 11.89 12.28
CA ARG A 135 11.13 11.73 13.45
C ARG A 135 12.40 10.96 13.06
N LEU A 136 12.26 9.86 12.32
CA LEU A 136 13.40 9.05 11.87
C LEU A 136 14.32 9.81 10.91
N SER A 137 13.80 10.70 10.09
CA SER A 137 14.60 11.53 9.19
C SER A 137 15.51 12.54 9.89
N GLN A 138 15.33 12.75 11.18
CA GLN A 138 16.20 13.61 12.01
C GLN A 138 17.50 12.89 12.41
N ILE A 139 17.57 11.58 12.23
CA ILE A 139 18.79 10.77 12.46
C ILE A 139 19.78 11.05 11.33
N ALA A 140 20.73 11.93 11.54
CA ALA A 140 21.63 12.41 10.50
C ALA A 140 22.61 11.35 9.93
N GLY A 141 22.77 10.22 10.60
CA GLY A 141 23.71 9.16 10.23
C GLY A 141 23.18 8.11 9.26
N LEU A 142 21.88 8.08 8.99
CA LEU A 142 21.21 7.07 8.18
C LEU A 142 20.22 7.70 7.20
N GLN A 143 20.05 7.06 6.06
CA GLN A 143 18.90 7.27 5.20
C GLN A 143 17.83 6.25 5.56
N ILE A 144 16.71 6.72 6.10
CA ILE A 144 15.65 5.85 6.62
C ILE A 144 14.37 6.09 5.83
N PHE A 145 13.76 5.01 5.38
CA PHE A 145 12.49 5.05 4.69
C PHE A 145 11.50 4.07 5.33
N GLY A 146 10.38 4.62 5.84
CA GLY A 146 9.27 3.87 6.37
C GLY A 146 8.21 3.59 5.31
N PHE A 147 7.64 2.39 5.31
CA PHE A 147 6.60 1.99 4.36
C PHE A 147 5.65 0.97 4.97
N ASN A 148 4.45 0.93 4.43
CA ASN A 148 3.46 -0.11 4.72
C ASN A 148 3.62 -1.26 3.74
N LEU A 149 3.46 -2.50 4.22
CA LEU A 149 3.41 -3.64 3.31
C LEU A 149 2.14 -3.58 2.44
N PRO A 150 2.24 -3.98 1.18
CA PRO A 150 1.06 -4.11 0.34
C PRO A 150 0.13 -5.21 0.88
N SER A 151 -1.18 -4.99 0.76
CA SER A 151 -2.21 -5.92 1.24
C SER A 151 -2.20 -7.27 0.50
N LEU A 152 -1.65 -7.33 -0.71
CA LEU A 152 -1.54 -8.55 -1.50
C LEU A 152 -0.09 -9.03 -1.60
N PRO A 153 0.18 -10.29 -1.25
CA PRO A 153 1.51 -10.88 -1.43
C PRO A 153 1.88 -10.93 -2.93
N GLY A 154 3.12 -10.62 -3.25
CA GLY A 154 3.64 -10.66 -4.63
C GLY A 154 3.41 -9.38 -5.45
N THR A 155 2.79 -8.34 -4.91
CA THR A 155 2.63 -7.05 -5.60
C THR A 155 3.84 -6.12 -5.49
N GLY A 156 4.94 -6.60 -4.95
CA GLY A 156 6.24 -5.91 -4.86
C GLY A 156 6.93 -6.24 -3.54
N GLU A 157 7.99 -7.00 -3.59
CA GLU A 157 8.93 -7.09 -2.48
C GLU A 157 9.84 -5.86 -2.54
N GLY A 158 9.74 -4.95 -1.58
CA GLY A 158 10.56 -3.75 -1.48
C GLY A 158 9.85 -2.44 -1.85
N LEU A 159 10.58 -1.53 -2.47
CA LEU A 159 10.06 -0.21 -2.84
C LEU A 159 8.98 -0.31 -3.93
N PRO A 160 7.94 0.53 -3.89
CA PRO A 160 6.77 0.44 -4.78
C PRO A 160 7.11 0.67 -6.27
N PHE A 161 8.26 1.27 -6.56
CA PHE A 161 8.74 1.46 -7.91
C PHE A 161 10.15 0.90 -8.05
N GLN A 162 10.32 -0.05 -8.97
CA GLN A 162 11.61 -0.68 -9.27
C GLN A 162 11.97 -0.43 -10.73
N PHE A 163 13.16 0.13 -10.96
CA PHE A 163 13.67 0.42 -12.29
C PHE A 163 14.96 -0.37 -12.53
N VAL A 164 14.94 -1.29 -13.49
CA VAL A 164 16.08 -2.16 -13.79
C VAL A 164 16.85 -1.60 -14.98
N ILE A 165 18.15 -1.34 -14.77
CA ILE A 165 19.07 -0.92 -15.81
C ILE A 165 19.98 -2.10 -16.18
N ASN A 166 19.90 -2.57 -17.41
CA ASN A 166 20.74 -3.63 -17.92
C ASN A 166 21.73 -3.08 -18.96
N THR A 167 22.95 -3.60 -18.96
CA THR A 167 23.98 -3.28 -19.95
C THR A 167 24.75 -4.52 -20.35
N PRO A 168 25.19 -4.65 -21.60
CA PRO A 168 26.17 -5.65 -22.01
C PRO A 168 27.62 -5.23 -21.73
N ASN A 169 27.85 -4.00 -21.25
CA ASN A 169 29.14 -3.43 -20.96
C ASN A 169 29.63 -3.79 -19.55
N ASP A 170 30.81 -3.24 -19.18
CA ASP A 170 31.39 -3.43 -17.86
C ASP A 170 30.57 -2.83 -16.72
N TYR A 171 30.81 -3.36 -15.52
CA TYR A 171 30.09 -2.94 -14.31
C TYR A 171 30.33 -1.46 -13.96
N GLN A 172 31.52 -0.91 -14.23
CA GLN A 172 31.81 0.49 -13.91
C GLN A 172 30.99 1.47 -14.76
N SER A 173 30.80 1.18 -16.04
CA SER A 173 29.94 1.99 -16.91
C SER A 173 28.48 1.90 -16.49
N LEU A 174 28.01 0.73 -16.03
CA LEU A 174 26.66 0.56 -15.47
C LEU A 174 26.47 1.44 -14.23
N LEU A 175 27.41 1.39 -13.29
CA LEU A 175 27.37 2.18 -12.07
C LEU A 175 27.28 3.68 -12.35
N GLN A 176 28.11 4.18 -13.30
CA GLN A 176 28.08 5.59 -13.69
C GLN A 176 26.73 6.01 -14.30
N VAL A 177 26.06 5.13 -15.02
CA VAL A 177 24.73 5.41 -15.56
C VAL A 177 23.70 5.39 -14.45
N ALA A 178 23.74 4.42 -13.56
CA ALA A 178 22.85 4.30 -12.41
C ALA A 178 22.93 5.53 -11.49
N GLU A 179 24.16 5.97 -11.15
CA GLU A 179 24.39 7.18 -10.35
C GLU A 179 23.85 8.45 -11.03
N ARG A 180 24.01 8.59 -12.33
CA ARG A 180 23.43 9.73 -13.08
C ARG A 180 21.91 9.71 -13.08
N VAL A 181 21.31 8.53 -13.19
CA VAL A 181 19.84 8.36 -13.11
C VAL A 181 19.36 8.73 -11.71
N LYS A 182 20.04 8.22 -10.67
CA LYS A 182 19.74 8.54 -9.27
C LYS A 182 19.82 10.05 -9.03
N GLN A 183 20.90 10.70 -9.46
CA GLN A 183 21.08 12.14 -9.27
C GLN A 183 19.94 12.93 -9.93
N ARG A 184 19.57 12.63 -11.17
CA ARG A 184 18.46 13.30 -11.87
C ARG A 184 17.13 13.05 -11.20
N ALA A 185 16.92 11.85 -10.68
CA ALA A 185 15.70 11.51 -9.96
C ALA A 185 15.59 12.30 -8.64
N VAL A 186 16.68 12.44 -7.89
CA VAL A 186 16.75 13.30 -6.69
C VAL A 186 16.48 14.76 -7.04
N GLU A 187 17.15 15.29 -8.08
CA GLU A 187 16.98 16.68 -8.54
C GLU A 187 15.52 16.97 -8.98
N SER A 188 14.80 15.94 -9.45
CA SER A 188 13.39 16.10 -9.84
C SER A 188 12.45 16.40 -8.66
N GLY A 189 12.85 16.10 -7.43
CA GLY A 189 12.05 16.27 -6.21
C GLY A 189 10.77 15.41 -6.15
N LYS A 190 10.63 14.43 -7.05
CA LYS A 190 9.44 13.58 -7.15
C LYS A 190 9.52 12.30 -6.31
N PHE A 191 10.70 11.95 -5.86
CA PHE A 191 10.97 10.73 -5.09
C PHE A 191 11.39 11.09 -3.68
N ALA A 192 10.73 10.50 -2.69
CA ALA A 192 11.06 10.68 -1.28
C ALA A 192 12.31 9.87 -0.87
N PHE A 193 12.54 8.73 -1.54
CA PHE A 193 13.65 7.84 -1.30
C PHE A 193 14.08 7.15 -2.59
N LEU A 194 15.38 6.95 -2.77
CA LEU A 194 15.99 6.24 -3.90
C LEU A 194 17.16 5.40 -3.39
N ASP A 195 17.17 4.14 -3.78
CA ASP A 195 18.25 3.20 -3.53
C ASP A 195 18.78 2.62 -4.86
N VAL A 196 20.09 2.35 -4.93
CA VAL A 196 20.77 1.81 -6.12
C VAL A 196 21.78 0.75 -5.72
#